data_fd6274f528aa6cefe0fb4a5ab6d5800f
#
_entry.id   fd6274f528aa6cefe0fb4a5ab6d5800f
#
_cell.length_a   1.000
_cell.length_b   1.000
_cell.length_c   1.000
_cell.angle_alpha   90.00
_cell.angle_beta   90.00
_cell.angle_gamma   90.00
#
_symmetry.space_group_name_H-M   'P 1'
#
loop_
_entity.id
_entity.type
_entity.pdbx_description
1 polymer ?
#
loop_
_entity_poly.entity_id
_entity_poly.type
_entity_poly.pdbx_seq_one_letter_code
_entity_poly.pdbx_strand_id
1 'polypeptide(L)'
;MRVSLRARYSDREVTAKALVNTGFTSDTPDLALPTALAERLGLWPRPGSGAVVVTLETGGGPVEACVVPQAVLVRVVTRDRVSKEVLANALVNPYIGEVLVSDSLTEELGIQILYPRRGVWKFADEDVLRESEDCGAG
;
A
#
# COMPACT_ATOMS: atom_id res chain seq x y z
N MET A 1 7.60 1.41 6.86
CA MET A 1 8.15 1.39 5.47
C MET A 1 7.59 2.58 4.71
N ARG A 2 8.38 3.19 3.87
CA ARG A 2 7.93 4.32 3.07
C ARG A 2 7.76 3.88 1.62
N VAL A 3 6.66 4.29 1.02
CA VAL A 3 6.35 3.96 -0.37
C VAL A 3 6.11 5.23 -1.18
N SER A 4 6.46 5.17 -2.44
CA SER A 4 6.08 6.17 -3.44
C SER A 4 4.93 5.59 -4.24
N LEU A 5 3.87 6.35 -4.35
CA LEU A 5 2.64 5.97 -5.04
C LEU A 5 2.42 6.93 -6.21
N ARG A 6 2.37 6.40 -7.41
CA ARG A 6 2.13 7.19 -8.61
C ARG A 6 0.85 6.72 -9.28
N ALA A 7 -0.05 7.65 -9.55
CA ALA A 7 -1.28 7.32 -10.26
C ALA A 7 -0.94 6.88 -11.70
N ARG A 8 -1.53 5.80 -12.15
CA ARG A 8 -1.23 5.21 -13.46
C ARG A 8 -1.57 6.14 -14.62
N TYR A 9 -2.68 6.86 -14.50
CA TYR A 9 -3.23 7.64 -15.61
C TYR A 9 -3.07 9.14 -15.44
N SER A 10 -2.21 9.56 -14.51
CA SER A 10 -1.93 10.99 -14.30
C SER A 10 -0.48 11.17 -13.81
N ASP A 11 -0.06 12.42 -13.67
CA ASP A 11 1.27 12.73 -13.17
C ASP A 11 1.33 12.84 -11.64
N ARG A 12 0.23 12.52 -10.97
CA ARG A 12 0.15 12.66 -9.52
C ARG A 12 0.95 11.59 -8.81
N GLU A 13 1.71 12.03 -7.83
CA GLU A 13 2.56 11.16 -7.03
C GLU A 13 2.55 11.61 -5.57
N VAL A 14 2.53 10.66 -4.65
CA VAL A 14 2.64 10.93 -3.22
C VAL A 14 3.60 9.95 -2.59
N THR A 15 4.22 10.35 -1.49
CA THR A 15 5.03 9.48 -0.67
C THR A 15 4.36 9.34 0.69
N ALA A 16 4.29 8.13 1.21
CA ALA A 16 3.58 7.87 2.46
C ALA A 16 4.23 6.71 3.20
N LYS A 17 3.97 6.65 4.50
CA LYS A 17 4.27 5.47 5.29
C LYS A 17 3.26 4.39 4.97
N ALA A 18 3.73 3.17 4.86
CA ALA A 18 2.89 2.01 4.60
C ALA A 18 3.12 0.94 5.64
N LEU A 19 2.05 0.28 6.01
CA LEU A 19 2.09 -0.86 6.90
C LEU A 19 1.89 -2.13 6.08
N VAL A 20 2.84 -3.06 6.21
CA VAL A 20 2.65 -4.40 5.66
C VAL A 20 1.72 -5.14 6.60
N ASN A 21 0.53 -5.48 6.11
CA ASN A 21 -0.48 -6.15 6.90
C ASN A 21 -0.63 -7.58 6.44
N THR A 22 -0.07 -8.53 7.21
CA THR A 22 -0.12 -9.95 6.87
C THR A 22 -1.53 -10.52 6.90
N GLY A 23 -2.47 -9.84 7.55
CA GLY A 23 -3.89 -10.19 7.50
C GLY A 23 -4.60 -9.69 6.23
N PHE A 24 -3.93 -8.86 5.45
CA PHE A 24 -4.46 -8.37 4.17
C PHE A 24 -4.00 -9.33 3.07
N THR A 25 -4.78 -10.38 2.85
CA THR A 25 -4.47 -11.43 1.86
C THR A 25 -5.20 -11.15 0.56
N SER A 26 -4.49 -11.34 -0.55
CA SER A 26 -5.06 -11.14 -1.88
C SER A 26 -4.28 -11.93 -2.90
N ASP A 27 -4.95 -12.40 -3.95
CA ASP A 27 -4.30 -13.08 -5.07
C ASP A 27 -3.62 -12.11 -6.03
N THR A 28 -3.87 -10.81 -5.87
CA THR A 28 -3.31 -9.76 -6.70
C THR A 28 -2.61 -8.72 -5.85
N PRO A 29 -1.67 -7.95 -6.43
CA PRO A 29 -1.04 -6.84 -5.70
C PRO A 29 -2.08 -5.76 -5.38
N ASP A 30 -2.40 -5.60 -4.11
CA ASP A 30 -3.39 -4.65 -3.65
C ASP A 30 -2.82 -3.70 -2.61
N LEU A 31 -3.30 -2.47 -2.66
CA LEU A 31 -2.90 -1.39 -1.78
C LEU A 31 -4.15 -0.71 -1.24
N ALA A 32 -4.33 -0.69 0.06
CA ALA A 32 -5.43 0.05 0.68
C ALA A 32 -4.97 1.47 0.99
N LEU A 33 -5.79 2.43 0.60
CA LEU A 33 -5.52 3.86 0.72
C LEU A 33 -6.57 4.57 1.55
N PRO A 34 -6.16 5.43 2.50
CA PRO A 34 -7.11 6.37 3.09
C PRO A 34 -7.58 7.39 2.04
N THR A 35 -8.77 7.93 2.23
CA THR A 35 -9.39 8.86 1.27
C THR A 35 -8.51 10.08 0.98
N ALA A 36 -7.82 10.59 1.99
CA ALA A 36 -6.97 11.77 1.81
C ALA A 36 -5.85 11.54 0.78
N LEU A 37 -5.21 10.37 0.82
CA LEU A 37 -4.18 10.03 -0.17
C LEU A 37 -4.78 9.72 -1.52
N ALA A 38 -5.94 9.06 -1.54
CA ALA A 38 -6.64 8.78 -2.79
C ALA A 38 -7.04 10.08 -3.49
N GLU A 39 -7.48 11.10 -2.76
CA GLU A 39 -7.77 12.41 -3.32
C GLU A 39 -6.53 13.02 -3.98
N ARG A 40 -5.38 12.94 -3.32
CA ARG A 40 -4.13 13.49 -3.86
C ARG A 40 -3.69 12.77 -5.13
N LEU A 41 -4.06 11.50 -5.27
CA LEU A 41 -3.78 10.70 -6.47
C LEU A 41 -4.87 10.86 -7.55
N GLY A 42 -5.95 11.55 -7.24
CA GLY A 42 -7.06 11.73 -8.18
C GLY A 42 -8.00 10.54 -8.26
N LEU A 43 -7.95 9.65 -7.26
CA LEU A 43 -8.78 8.43 -7.22
C LEU A 43 -10.04 8.58 -6.36
N TRP A 44 -10.24 9.72 -5.75
CA TRP A 44 -11.37 10.01 -4.87
C TRP A 44 -11.68 11.50 -4.94
N PRO A 45 -12.93 11.94 -4.85
CA PRO A 45 -14.18 11.16 -4.72
C PRO A 45 -14.68 10.55 -6.04
N ARG A 46 -13.98 10.79 -7.14
CA ARG A 46 -14.34 10.25 -8.46
C ARG A 46 -13.24 9.33 -8.94
N PRO A 47 -13.33 8.02 -8.59
CA PRO A 47 -12.24 7.09 -8.88
C PRO A 47 -12.05 6.75 -10.36
N GLY A 48 -12.96 7.15 -11.24
CA GLY A 48 -12.84 6.91 -12.67
C GLY A 48 -13.52 5.63 -13.12
N SER A 49 -13.35 5.29 -14.39
CA SER A 49 -13.95 4.10 -14.98
C SER A 49 -13.31 2.83 -14.43
N GLY A 50 -14.09 1.78 -14.30
CA GLY A 50 -13.64 0.49 -13.79
C GLY A 50 -13.65 0.37 -12.28
N ALA A 51 -13.96 1.44 -11.56
CA ALA A 51 -14.07 1.39 -10.11
C ALA A 51 -15.28 0.56 -9.67
N VAL A 52 -15.09 -0.24 -8.64
CA VAL A 52 -16.11 -1.15 -8.11
C VAL A 52 -16.22 -0.96 -6.61
N VAL A 53 -17.47 -0.84 -6.12
CA VAL A 53 -17.73 -0.82 -4.68
C VAL A 53 -17.73 -2.25 -4.18
N VAL A 54 -16.98 -2.51 -3.11
CA VAL A 54 -16.91 -3.82 -2.47
C VAL A 54 -17.25 -3.70 -1.00
N THR A 55 -17.75 -4.78 -0.42
CA THR A 55 -18.00 -4.85 1.01
C THR A 55 -16.86 -5.61 1.66
N LEU A 56 -16.25 -4.99 2.68
CA LEU A 56 -15.16 -5.60 3.44
C LEU A 56 -15.68 -6.01 4.81
N GLU A 57 -15.31 -7.21 5.23
CA GLU A 57 -15.58 -7.66 6.59
C GLU A 57 -14.48 -7.15 7.52
N THR A 58 -14.89 -6.46 8.57
CA THR A 58 -13.97 -5.94 9.58
C THR A 58 -14.41 -6.34 10.97
N GLY A 59 -13.57 -6.12 11.96
CA GLY A 59 -13.93 -6.36 13.35
C GLY A 59 -15.10 -5.52 13.84
N GLY A 60 -15.37 -4.39 13.19
CA GLY A 60 -16.50 -3.52 13.48
C GLY A 60 -17.73 -3.78 12.62
N GLY A 61 -17.72 -4.84 11.80
CA GLY A 61 -18.79 -5.18 10.89
C GLY A 61 -18.43 -4.88 9.43
N PRO A 62 -19.37 -5.09 8.50
CA PRO A 62 -19.12 -4.82 7.09
C PRO A 62 -19.00 -3.32 6.80
N VAL A 63 -18.02 -2.97 5.94
CA VAL A 63 -17.83 -1.59 5.47
C VAL A 63 -17.69 -1.59 3.96
N GLU A 64 -18.11 -0.50 3.34
CA GLU A 64 -17.97 -0.34 1.90
C GLU A 64 -16.65 0.36 1.57
N ALA A 65 -15.98 -0.14 0.53
CA ALA A 65 -14.76 0.44 0.00
C ALA A 65 -14.84 0.44 -1.52
N CYS A 66 -14.00 1.23 -2.15
CA CYS A 66 -13.97 1.34 -3.60
C CYS A 66 -12.66 0.77 -4.14
N VAL A 67 -12.74 -0.21 -5.04
CA VAL A 67 -11.58 -0.78 -5.71
C VAL A 67 -11.41 -0.12 -7.07
N VAL A 68 -10.23 0.42 -7.32
CA VAL A 68 -9.85 0.95 -8.63
C VAL A 68 -8.76 0.03 -9.18
N PRO A 69 -9.10 -0.83 -10.16
CA PRO A 69 -8.14 -1.82 -10.64
C PRO A 69 -6.93 -1.18 -11.32
N GLN A 70 -5.76 -1.73 -11.01
CA GLN A 70 -4.50 -1.36 -11.68
C GLN A 70 -4.29 0.16 -11.77
N ALA A 71 -4.52 0.83 -10.68
CA ALA A 71 -4.58 2.30 -10.66
C ALA A 71 -3.31 2.98 -10.16
N VAL A 72 -2.44 2.25 -9.46
CA VAL A 72 -1.29 2.85 -8.77
C VAL A 72 -0.02 2.06 -9.02
N LEU A 73 1.05 2.77 -9.30
CA LEU A 73 2.39 2.20 -9.39
C LEU A 73 3.09 2.45 -8.06
N VAL A 74 3.54 1.36 -7.44
CA VAL A 74 4.06 1.36 -6.08
C VAL A 74 5.53 0.98 -6.08
N ARG A 75 6.34 1.71 -5.35
CA ARG A 75 7.73 1.32 -5.07
C ARG A 75 8.07 1.68 -3.64
N VAL A 76 8.95 0.87 -3.06
CA VAL A 76 9.48 1.12 -1.73
C VAL A 76 10.65 2.07 -1.85
N VAL A 77 10.68 3.09 -1.01
CA VAL A 77 11.73 4.09 -0.99
C VAL A 77 12.47 3.99 0.33
N THR A 78 13.78 3.82 0.27
CA THR A 78 14.66 3.84 1.43
C THR A 78 15.72 4.90 1.24
N ARG A 79 16.58 5.10 2.24
CA ARG A 79 17.64 6.13 2.18
C ARG A 79 18.64 5.86 1.04
N ASP A 80 18.86 4.61 0.73
CA ASP A 80 19.92 4.17 -0.19
C ASP A 80 19.40 3.39 -1.38
N ARG A 81 18.09 3.13 -1.45
CA ARG A 81 17.56 2.27 -2.49
C ARG A 81 16.08 2.55 -2.76
N VAL A 82 15.69 2.33 -4.01
CA VAL A 82 14.29 2.34 -4.45
C VAL A 82 14.03 0.99 -5.11
N SER A 83 12.93 0.33 -4.73
CA SER A 83 12.55 -0.96 -5.34
C SER A 83 12.07 -0.77 -6.78
N LYS A 84 11.87 -1.90 -7.46
CA LYS A 84 11.14 -1.89 -8.72
C LYS A 84 9.73 -1.37 -8.50
N GLU A 85 9.13 -0.85 -9.54
CA GLU A 85 7.75 -0.37 -9.54
C GLU A 85 6.80 -1.53 -9.81
N VAL A 86 5.74 -1.65 -9.00
CA VAL A 86 4.74 -2.69 -9.13
C VAL A 86 3.38 -2.04 -9.33
N LEU A 87 2.65 -2.49 -10.35
CA LEU A 87 1.29 -2.03 -10.59
C LEU A 87 0.33 -2.72 -9.65
N ALA A 88 -0.45 -1.94 -8.90
CA ALA A 88 -1.35 -2.44 -7.88
C ALA A 88 -2.77 -1.93 -8.07
N ASN A 89 -3.71 -2.71 -7.58
CA ASN A 89 -5.09 -2.27 -7.42
C ASN A 89 -5.15 -1.34 -6.21
N ALA A 90 -5.91 -0.26 -6.32
CA ALA A 90 -6.12 0.66 -5.20
C ALA A 90 -7.46 0.35 -4.54
N LEU A 91 -7.44 0.10 -3.24
CA LEU A 91 -8.63 -0.08 -2.42
C LEU A 91 -8.79 1.18 -1.57
N VAL A 92 -9.69 2.05 -1.98
CA VAL A 92 -9.95 3.29 -1.23
C VAL A 92 -10.89 2.98 -0.08
N ASN A 93 -10.37 3.09 1.13
CA ASN A 93 -11.11 2.76 2.35
C ASN A 93 -11.18 3.99 3.26
N PRO A 94 -12.39 4.56 3.45
CA PRO A 94 -12.54 5.77 4.27
C PRO A 94 -12.32 5.54 5.78
N TYR A 95 -12.18 4.28 6.19
CA TYR A 95 -12.08 3.92 7.61
C TYR A 95 -10.66 3.65 8.07
N ILE A 96 -9.66 3.81 7.20
CA ILE A 96 -8.25 3.61 7.58
C ILE A 96 -7.51 4.95 7.55
N GLY A 97 -6.47 5.05 8.37
CA GLY A 97 -5.66 6.25 8.48
C GLY A 97 -4.28 6.15 7.83
N GLU A 98 -3.92 4.98 7.36
CA GLU A 98 -2.60 4.74 6.76
C GLU A 98 -2.69 3.77 5.58
N VAL A 99 -1.63 3.74 4.79
CA VAL A 99 -1.53 2.84 3.65
C VAL A 99 -1.29 1.42 4.13
N LEU A 100 -2.06 0.46 3.61
CA LEU A 100 -1.89 -0.95 3.92
C LEU A 100 -1.48 -1.70 2.65
N VAL A 101 -0.49 -2.55 2.76
CA VAL A 101 0.08 -3.32 1.64
C VAL A 101 -0.31 -4.78 1.82
N SER A 102 -0.91 -5.38 0.78
CA SER A 102 -1.29 -6.79 0.81
C SER A 102 -0.07 -7.72 0.80
N ASP A 103 -0.29 -8.99 1.14
CA ASP A 103 0.74 -10.02 1.08
C ASP A 103 1.29 -10.19 -0.34
N SER A 104 0.42 -10.22 -1.33
CA SER A 104 0.82 -10.33 -2.74
C SER A 104 1.69 -9.15 -3.18
N LEU A 105 1.30 -7.92 -2.83
CA LEU A 105 2.10 -6.74 -3.15
C LEU A 105 3.44 -6.75 -2.42
N THR A 106 3.46 -7.20 -1.18
CA THR A 106 4.68 -7.35 -0.38
C THR A 106 5.68 -8.26 -1.09
N GLU A 107 5.22 -9.41 -1.57
CA GLU A 107 6.06 -10.35 -2.31
C GLU A 107 6.56 -9.75 -3.63
N GLU A 108 5.68 -9.11 -4.38
CA GLU A 108 6.04 -8.48 -5.65
C GLU A 108 7.08 -7.36 -5.48
N LEU A 109 7.03 -6.64 -4.38
CA LEU A 109 8.03 -5.62 -4.05
C LEU A 109 9.36 -6.21 -3.60
N GLY A 110 9.40 -7.52 -3.36
CA GLY A 110 10.61 -8.20 -2.94
C GLY A 110 10.93 -8.02 -1.45
N ILE A 111 9.93 -7.80 -0.63
CA ILE A 111 10.11 -7.54 0.80
C ILE A 111 10.02 -8.83 1.59
N GLN A 112 11.00 -9.05 2.47
CA GLN A 112 11.01 -10.14 3.44
C GLN A 112 10.95 -9.57 4.85
N ILE A 113 9.96 -10.00 5.61
CA ILE A 113 9.80 -9.57 7.01
C ILE A 113 10.48 -10.62 7.89
N LEU A 114 11.52 -10.20 8.60
CA LEU A 114 12.33 -11.12 9.42
C LEU A 114 11.83 -11.16 10.85
N TYR A 115 11.52 -10.01 11.41
CA TYR A 115 11.04 -9.89 12.78
C TYR A 115 9.86 -8.91 12.80
N PRO A 116 8.63 -9.42 12.64
CA PRO A 116 7.46 -8.54 12.48
C PRO A 116 7.22 -7.61 13.67
N ARG A 117 7.41 -8.11 14.88
CA ARG A 117 7.22 -7.31 16.07
C ARG A 117 8.24 -6.18 16.21
N ARG A 118 9.47 -6.46 15.81
CA ARG A 118 10.56 -5.48 15.88
C ARG A 118 10.60 -4.57 14.65
N GLY A 119 9.83 -4.89 13.63
CA GLY A 119 9.81 -4.13 12.40
C GLY A 119 11.06 -4.28 11.55
N VAL A 120 11.75 -5.41 11.66
CA VAL A 120 12.97 -5.67 10.89
C VAL A 120 12.61 -6.40 9.61
N TRP A 121 13.08 -5.86 8.49
CA TRP A 121 12.82 -6.40 7.17
C TRP A 121 14.03 -6.19 6.25
N LYS A 122 14.00 -6.81 5.09
CA LYS A 122 15.01 -6.59 4.04
C LYS A 122 14.40 -6.81 2.67
N PHE A 123 15.10 -6.36 1.62
CA PHE A 123 14.77 -6.82 0.27
C PHE A 123 15.34 -8.22 0.08
N ALA A 124 14.65 -9.06 -0.70
CA ALA A 124 15.03 -10.46 -0.90
C ALA A 124 16.40 -10.64 -1.53
N ASP A 125 16.86 -9.66 -2.31
CA ASP A 125 18.13 -9.71 -3.05
C ASP A 125 19.30 -9.03 -2.35
N GLU A 126 19.15 -8.69 -1.07
CA GLU A 126 20.21 -8.03 -0.30
C GLU A 126 20.33 -8.62 1.10
N ASP A 127 21.45 -8.31 1.77
CA ASP A 127 21.70 -8.73 3.15
C ASP A 127 21.57 -7.58 4.16
N VAL A 128 21.20 -6.40 3.70
CA VAL A 128 21.05 -5.22 4.55
C VAL A 128 19.74 -5.33 5.32
N LEU A 129 19.84 -5.39 6.65
CA LEU A 129 18.66 -5.36 7.52
C LEU A 129 18.17 -3.93 7.65
N ARG A 130 16.85 -3.76 7.58
CA ARG A 130 16.21 -2.45 7.67
C ARG A 130 15.17 -2.47 8.78
N GLU A 131 14.99 -1.34 9.40
CA GLU A 131 13.94 -1.17 10.39
C GLU A 131 12.78 -0.38 9.77
N SER A 132 11.56 -0.75 10.15
CA SER A 132 10.40 0.01 9.74
C SER A 132 10.47 1.40 10.36
N GLU A 133 9.94 2.40 9.63
CA GLU A 133 9.77 3.72 10.22
C GLU A 133 8.81 3.60 11.38
N ASP A 134 9.25 4.05 12.53
CA ASP A 134 8.47 3.90 13.73
C ASP A 134 7.38 4.96 13.82
N CYS A 135 6.17 4.53 13.53
CA CYS A 135 5.01 5.38 13.73
C CYS A 135 4.70 5.58 15.19
N GLY A 136 5.14 4.64 16.04
CA GLY A 136 4.88 4.69 17.47
C GLY A 136 5.81 5.67 18.19
N ALA A 137 7.01 5.87 17.65
CA ALA A 137 7.91 6.88 18.18
C ALA A 137 7.45 8.27 17.81
N GLY A 138 6.68 8.29 16.77
CA GLY A 138 6.05 9.54 16.37
C GLY A 138 4.83 9.74 17.20
#